data_13101a823da49d132bae8493f8716238
#
_entry.id   13101a823da49d132bae8493f8716238
#
_cell.length_a   1.000
_cell.length_b   1.000
_cell.length_c   1.000
_cell.angle_alpha   90.00
_cell.angle_beta   90.00
_cell.angle_gamma   90.00
#
_symmetry.space_group_name_H-M   'P 1'
#
loop_
_entity.id
_entity.type
_entity.pdbx_description
1 polymer ?
#
loop_
_entity_poly.entity_id
_entity_poly.type
_entity_poly.pdbx_seq_one_letter_code
_entity_poly.pdbx_strand_id
1 'polypeptide(L)'
;SALKILAEDFTPLPVYGVVDPGAQAAAVQADASGVLVLATESTILGGAYQRALLRENPSLPVYGRACPLWVTLAEQGWVGDQATSLTQHALKHGLRGFLREAPQRSMQAPQQPKTVLLGCTHFPVFRKQIEALVGADVQVVDSAQTTAITVSDDLSKLGLLRDGPAANHEMVFLATDGVARFRKVGGYFFGGPLRNVSLVDL
;
A
#
# COMPACT_ATOMS: atom_id res chain seq x y z
N SER A 1 7.16 16.62 -8.99
CA SER A 1 7.46 15.24 -8.61
C SER A 1 7.94 14.48 -9.85
N ALA A 2 8.71 13.41 -9.68
CA ALA A 2 9.15 12.57 -10.80
C ALA A 2 7.97 12.10 -11.67
N LEU A 3 6.82 11.75 -11.05
CA LEU A 3 5.62 11.34 -11.78
C LEU A 3 5.13 12.39 -12.79
N LYS A 4 5.16 13.69 -12.43
CA LYS A 4 4.73 14.75 -13.34
C LYS A 4 5.66 14.85 -14.56
N ILE A 5 6.96 14.78 -14.34
CA ILE A 5 7.98 14.82 -15.41
C ILE A 5 7.77 13.62 -16.35
N LEU A 6 7.64 12.41 -15.78
CA LEU A 6 7.40 11.19 -16.56
C LEU A 6 6.09 11.27 -17.38
N ALA A 7 5.02 11.82 -16.81
CA ALA A 7 3.76 11.97 -17.54
C ALA A 7 3.86 12.96 -18.70
N GLU A 8 4.67 14.01 -18.56
CA GLU A 8 4.95 14.99 -19.63
C GLU A 8 5.83 14.35 -20.72
N ASP A 9 6.91 13.65 -20.33
CA ASP A 9 7.90 13.08 -21.26
C ASP A 9 7.34 11.91 -22.07
N PHE A 10 6.44 11.12 -21.49
CA PHE A 10 5.88 9.93 -22.13
C PHE A 10 4.51 10.13 -22.78
N THR A 11 4.00 11.38 -22.88
CA THR A 11 2.75 11.66 -23.60
C THR A 11 2.79 11.07 -25.03
N PRO A 12 1.76 10.33 -25.53
CA PRO A 12 0.42 10.14 -24.93
C PRO A 12 0.28 8.90 -24.03
N LEU A 13 1.34 8.26 -23.60
CA LEU A 13 1.24 7.07 -22.74
C LEU A 13 0.76 7.47 -21.34
N PRO A 14 -0.23 6.76 -20.76
CA PRO A 14 -0.66 7.02 -19.41
C PRO A 14 0.42 6.60 -18.39
N VAL A 15 0.75 7.49 -17.47
CA VAL A 15 1.70 7.24 -16.38
C VAL A 15 0.97 7.32 -15.04
N TYR A 16 1.03 6.26 -14.28
CA TYR A 16 0.30 6.14 -13.01
C TYR A 16 1.23 6.17 -11.81
N GLY A 17 0.77 6.84 -10.75
CA GLY A 17 1.40 6.81 -9.43
C GLY A 17 0.50 6.11 -8.42
N VAL A 18 1.08 5.57 -7.38
CA VAL A 18 0.35 4.79 -6.35
C VAL A 18 -0.25 5.65 -5.24
N VAL A 19 0.15 6.93 -5.13
CA VAL A 19 -0.25 7.80 -4.02
C VAL A 19 -1.68 8.29 -4.19
N ASP A 20 -2.00 8.85 -5.34
CA ASP A 20 -3.31 9.48 -5.57
C ASP A 20 -4.47 8.48 -5.53
N PRO A 21 -4.42 7.30 -6.18
CA PRO A 21 -5.50 6.31 -6.06
C PRO A 21 -5.74 5.84 -4.62
N GLY A 22 -4.67 5.63 -3.86
CA GLY A 22 -4.76 5.23 -2.46
C GLY A 22 -5.37 6.34 -1.59
N ALA A 23 -4.96 7.58 -1.80
CA ALA A 23 -5.47 8.74 -1.06
C ALA A 23 -6.94 9.01 -1.37
N GLN A 24 -7.36 8.96 -2.63
CA GLN A 24 -8.75 9.13 -3.04
C GLN A 24 -9.65 8.08 -2.40
N ALA A 25 -9.27 6.80 -2.50
CA ALA A 25 -10.04 5.72 -1.91
C ALA A 25 -10.13 5.84 -0.38
N ALA A 26 -9.05 6.23 0.29
CA ALA A 26 -9.04 6.43 1.73
C ALA A 26 -9.88 7.65 2.15
N ALA A 27 -9.84 8.74 1.39
CA ALA A 27 -10.65 9.93 1.68
C ALA A 27 -12.16 9.66 1.54
N VAL A 28 -12.56 8.85 0.55
CA VAL A 28 -13.97 8.45 0.36
C VAL A 28 -14.48 7.58 1.52
N GLN A 29 -13.62 6.72 2.08
CA GLN A 29 -13.98 5.82 3.19
C GLN A 29 -13.84 6.48 4.57
N ALA A 30 -13.14 7.60 4.66
CA ALA A 30 -12.87 8.27 5.92
C ALA A 30 -14.11 9.00 6.46
N ASP A 31 -14.28 8.90 7.78
CA ASP A 31 -15.20 9.75 8.53
C ASP A 31 -14.43 10.92 9.21
N ALA A 32 -15.09 11.65 10.09
CA ALA A 32 -14.51 12.76 10.85
C ALA A 32 -13.33 12.34 11.77
N SER A 33 -13.15 11.06 12.03
CA SER A 33 -12.01 10.54 12.81
C SER A 33 -10.69 10.55 12.05
N GLY A 34 -10.74 10.64 10.71
CA GLY A 34 -9.59 10.79 9.84
C GLY A 34 -8.99 9.51 9.32
N VAL A 35 -7.78 9.60 8.79
CA VAL A 35 -7.00 8.51 8.16
C VAL A 35 -5.66 8.33 8.85
N LEU A 36 -5.33 7.10 9.22
CA LEU A 36 -3.98 6.70 9.60
C LEU A 36 -3.22 6.16 8.38
N VAL A 37 -2.15 6.85 7.99
CA VAL A 37 -1.23 6.40 6.93
C VAL A 37 -0.09 5.59 7.57
N LEU A 38 0.03 4.32 7.20
CA LEU A 38 1.14 3.45 7.57
C LEU A 38 2.11 3.36 6.39
N ALA A 39 3.36 3.74 6.58
CA ALA A 39 4.34 3.75 5.50
C ALA A 39 5.78 3.62 6.01
N THR A 40 6.77 3.74 5.12
CA THR A 40 8.18 3.89 5.51
C THR A 40 8.42 5.28 6.09
N GLU A 41 9.51 5.44 6.83
CA GLU A 41 9.89 6.72 7.43
C GLU A 41 10.05 7.81 6.36
N SER A 42 10.72 7.52 5.24
CA SER A 42 10.90 8.45 4.14
C SER A 42 9.56 8.88 3.51
N THR A 43 8.59 7.97 3.40
CA THR A 43 7.25 8.29 2.88
C THR A 43 6.48 9.19 3.84
N ILE A 44 6.55 8.92 5.15
CA ILE A 44 5.88 9.74 6.16
C ILE A 44 6.50 11.14 6.23
N LEU A 45 7.84 11.24 6.29
CA LEU A 45 8.55 12.52 6.30
C LEU A 45 8.33 13.31 5.00
N GLY A 46 8.32 12.62 3.87
CA GLY A 46 8.04 13.22 2.57
C GLY A 46 6.60 13.73 2.40
N GLY A 47 5.64 13.26 3.20
CA GLY A 47 4.28 13.78 3.28
C GLY A 47 3.44 13.62 2.00
N ALA A 48 3.77 12.71 1.11
CA ALA A 48 3.06 12.57 -0.17
C ALA A 48 1.58 12.20 0.02
N TYR A 49 1.30 11.19 0.85
CA TYR A 49 -0.08 10.78 1.16
C TYR A 49 -0.84 11.85 1.95
N GLN A 50 -0.18 12.50 2.91
CA GLN A 50 -0.79 13.59 3.68
C GLN A 50 -1.27 14.71 2.76
N ARG A 51 -0.41 15.16 1.84
CA ARG A 51 -0.79 16.18 0.85
C ARG A 51 -1.88 15.70 -0.10
N ALA A 52 -1.85 14.43 -0.53
CA ALA A 52 -2.87 13.88 -1.40
C ALA A 52 -4.24 13.81 -0.71
N LEU A 53 -4.30 13.31 0.52
CA LEU A 53 -5.53 13.25 1.33
C LEU A 53 -6.11 14.65 1.60
N LEU A 54 -5.26 15.64 1.91
CA LEU A 54 -5.70 17.01 2.15
C LEU A 54 -6.14 17.74 0.86
N ARG A 55 -5.73 17.29 -0.33
CA ARG A 55 -6.31 17.77 -1.58
C ARG A 55 -7.74 17.27 -1.80
N GLU A 56 -8.00 16.01 -1.40
CA GLU A 56 -9.35 15.43 -1.49
C GLU A 56 -10.30 16.03 -0.44
N ASN A 57 -9.82 16.22 0.78
CA ASN A 57 -10.58 16.83 1.87
C ASN A 57 -9.65 17.66 2.78
N PRO A 58 -9.64 19.00 2.63
CA PRO A 58 -8.76 19.89 3.41
C PRO A 58 -8.97 19.85 4.93
N SER A 59 -10.13 19.40 5.39
CA SER A 59 -10.45 19.30 6.83
C SER A 59 -10.26 17.91 7.42
N LEU A 60 -9.79 16.94 6.61
CA LEU A 60 -9.60 15.55 7.05
C LEU A 60 -8.41 15.44 8.02
N PRO A 61 -8.61 14.92 9.24
CA PRO A 61 -7.49 14.59 10.10
C PRO A 61 -6.62 13.50 9.49
N VAL A 62 -5.32 13.75 9.30
CA VAL A 62 -4.38 12.80 8.72
C VAL A 62 -3.25 12.53 9.70
N TYR A 63 -3.12 11.26 10.05
CA TYR A 63 -2.08 10.77 10.95
C TYR A 63 -1.08 9.92 10.16
N GLY A 64 0.21 10.14 10.37
CA GLY A 64 1.26 9.36 9.74
C GLY A 64 2.03 8.51 10.75
N ARG A 65 2.29 7.25 10.40
CA ARG A 65 3.13 6.39 11.22
C ARG A 65 4.13 5.60 10.38
N ALA A 66 5.39 5.73 10.72
CA ALA A 66 6.47 4.96 10.13
C ALA A 66 6.54 3.55 10.74
N CYS A 67 6.60 2.54 9.88
CA CYS A 67 6.68 1.13 10.24
C CYS A 67 7.88 0.44 9.53
N PRO A 68 9.13 0.86 9.79
CA PRO A 68 10.29 0.39 9.02
C PRO A 68 10.53 -1.11 9.15
N LEU A 69 10.28 -1.69 10.33
CA LEU A 69 10.45 -3.12 10.56
C LEU A 69 9.56 -3.99 9.68
N TRP A 70 8.39 -3.48 9.26
CA TRP A 70 7.46 -4.26 8.43
C TRP A 70 8.02 -4.55 7.03
N VAL A 71 8.85 -3.65 6.48
CA VAL A 71 9.56 -3.89 5.21
C VAL A 71 10.48 -5.10 5.34
N THR A 72 11.29 -5.12 6.40
CA THR A 72 12.22 -6.24 6.67
C THR A 72 11.47 -7.57 6.81
N LEU A 73 10.36 -7.59 7.56
CA LEU A 73 9.55 -8.80 7.73
C LEU A 73 8.96 -9.30 6.41
N ALA A 74 8.44 -8.40 5.57
CA ALA A 74 7.93 -8.74 4.25
C ALA A 74 9.02 -9.34 3.35
N GLU A 75 10.20 -8.74 3.32
CA GLU A 75 11.32 -9.20 2.50
C GLU A 75 11.94 -10.53 2.99
N GLN A 76 11.81 -10.83 4.28
CA GLN A 76 12.20 -12.14 4.82
C GLN A 76 11.15 -13.23 4.56
N GLY A 77 9.94 -12.87 4.06
CA GLY A 77 8.86 -13.80 3.80
C GLY A 77 8.12 -14.23 5.08
N TRP A 78 8.23 -13.46 6.16
CA TRP A 78 7.50 -13.75 7.41
C TRP A 78 6.08 -13.17 7.33
N VAL A 79 5.35 -13.65 6.33
CA VAL A 79 4.02 -13.18 5.90
C VAL A 79 3.03 -14.34 5.85
N GLY A 80 1.73 -14.06 5.87
CA GLY A 80 0.69 -15.10 5.78
C GLY A 80 0.89 -16.19 6.82
N ASP A 81 0.90 -17.45 6.38
CA ASP A 81 1.10 -18.63 7.24
C ASP A 81 2.53 -18.76 7.76
N GLN A 82 3.49 -18.06 7.15
CA GLN A 82 4.87 -17.96 7.61
C GLN A 82 5.07 -16.84 8.66
N ALA A 83 4.02 -16.11 9.00
CA ALA A 83 4.07 -15.06 10.01
C ALA A 83 4.37 -15.65 11.39
N THR A 84 5.44 -15.18 11.98
CA THR A 84 5.88 -15.59 13.31
C THR A 84 5.22 -14.75 14.40
N SER A 85 5.41 -15.15 15.68
CA SER A 85 5.03 -14.31 16.82
C SER A 85 5.73 -12.94 16.77
N LEU A 86 6.95 -12.87 16.22
CA LEU A 86 7.66 -11.61 15.99
C LEU A 86 6.92 -10.71 15.01
N THR A 87 6.40 -11.25 13.89
CA THR A 87 5.58 -10.48 12.94
C THR A 87 4.37 -9.89 13.63
N GLN A 88 3.64 -10.70 14.39
CA GLN A 88 2.46 -10.23 15.13
C GLN A 88 2.80 -9.12 16.14
N HIS A 89 3.91 -9.27 16.87
CA HIS A 89 4.38 -8.23 17.80
C HIS A 89 4.76 -6.94 17.09
N ALA A 90 5.45 -7.04 15.94
CA ALA A 90 5.83 -5.88 15.15
C ALA A 90 4.61 -5.15 14.58
N LEU A 91 3.60 -5.88 14.09
CA LEU A 91 2.35 -5.29 13.60
C LEU A 91 1.59 -4.59 14.75
N LYS A 92 1.42 -5.25 15.90
CA LYS A 92 0.83 -4.65 17.10
C LYS A 92 1.59 -3.41 17.55
N HIS A 93 2.92 -3.45 17.55
CA HIS A 93 3.74 -2.29 17.92
C HIS A 93 3.53 -1.12 16.94
N GLY A 94 3.52 -1.38 15.65
CA GLY A 94 3.22 -0.37 14.62
C GLY A 94 1.83 0.23 14.75
N LEU A 95 0.87 -0.53 15.25
CA LEU A 95 -0.50 -0.09 15.50
C LEU A 95 -0.73 0.40 16.94
N ARG A 96 0.30 0.42 17.79
CA ARG A 96 0.16 0.82 19.20
C ARG A 96 -0.40 2.24 19.32
N GLY A 97 -1.33 2.42 20.27
CA GLY A 97 -2.07 3.67 20.42
C GLY A 97 -3.22 3.83 19.42
N PHE A 98 -3.32 2.92 18.45
CA PHE A 98 -4.39 2.78 17.48
C PHE A 98 -5.29 1.57 17.81
N LEU A 99 -4.69 0.52 18.37
CA LEU A 99 -5.45 -0.60 18.90
C LEU A 99 -6.13 -0.13 20.21
N ARG A 100 -7.42 -0.43 20.37
CA ARG A 100 -8.13 -0.25 21.63
C ARG A 100 -7.49 -1.13 22.70
N GLU A 101 -6.45 -0.62 23.36
CA GLU A 101 -6.10 -1.10 24.68
C GLU A 101 -7.16 -0.50 25.60
N ALA A 102 -7.91 -1.33 26.30
CA ALA A 102 -9.02 -1.11 27.24
C ALA A 102 -9.48 0.36 27.50
N PRO A 103 -10.75 0.62 27.76
CA PRO A 103 -11.33 1.95 27.73
C PRO A 103 -10.59 2.90 28.67
N GLN A 104 -9.65 3.67 28.16
CA GLN A 104 -9.17 4.84 28.86
C GLN A 104 -10.34 5.84 28.86
N ARG A 105 -10.97 5.95 30.01
CA ARG A 105 -12.05 6.89 30.33
C ARG A 105 -11.53 8.34 30.33
N SER A 106 -10.97 8.80 29.22
CA SER A 106 -10.70 10.21 29.00
C SER A 106 -11.68 10.69 27.93
N MET A 107 -12.66 11.46 28.33
CA MET A 107 -13.67 12.08 27.47
C MET A 107 -13.08 13.08 26.45
N GLN A 108 -11.77 13.18 26.30
CA GLN A 108 -11.06 14.14 25.44
C GLN A 108 -9.99 13.50 24.54
N ALA A 109 -9.91 12.16 24.46
CA ALA A 109 -9.05 11.55 23.48
C ALA A 109 -9.62 11.78 22.07
N PRO A 110 -8.83 12.26 21.08
CA PRO A 110 -9.31 12.36 19.71
C PRO A 110 -9.81 10.99 19.26
N GLN A 111 -10.93 10.98 18.51
CA GLN A 111 -11.49 9.73 17.98
C GLN A 111 -10.41 9.01 17.18
N GLN A 112 -10.25 7.71 17.42
CA GLN A 112 -9.30 6.92 16.64
C GLN A 112 -9.78 6.86 15.19
N PRO A 113 -8.90 7.13 14.18
CA PRO A 113 -9.26 6.99 12.80
C PRO A 113 -9.86 5.63 12.49
N LYS A 114 -10.95 5.62 11.72
CA LYS A 114 -11.58 4.38 11.26
C LYS A 114 -11.10 3.95 9.88
N THR A 115 -10.17 4.69 9.32
CA THR A 115 -9.54 4.34 8.04
C THR A 115 -8.04 4.25 8.19
N VAL A 116 -7.47 3.14 7.75
CA VAL A 116 -6.03 2.87 7.70
C VAL A 116 -5.62 2.75 6.24
N LEU A 117 -4.65 3.56 5.81
CA LEU A 117 -4.09 3.51 4.46
C LEU A 117 -2.70 2.86 4.50
N LEU A 118 -2.54 1.75 3.77
CA LEU A 118 -1.26 1.08 3.56
C LEU A 118 -0.48 1.81 2.46
N GLY A 119 0.35 2.77 2.86
CA GLY A 119 1.12 3.64 1.97
C GLY A 119 2.53 3.12 1.62
N CYS A 120 2.77 1.83 1.74
CA CYS A 120 4.02 1.18 1.36
C CYS A 120 3.73 -0.06 0.54
N THR A 121 4.48 -0.28 -0.54
CA THR A 121 4.32 -1.42 -1.46
C THR A 121 4.54 -2.78 -0.79
N HIS A 122 5.21 -2.83 0.36
CA HIS A 122 5.42 -4.06 1.13
C HIS A 122 4.25 -4.43 2.05
N PHE A 123 3.43 -3.47 2.45
CA PHE A 123 2.44 -3.68 3.52
C PHE A 123 1.18 -4.46 3.11
N PRO A 124 0.79 -4.52 1.83
CA PRO A 124 -0.34 -5.34 1.40
C PRO A 124 -0.26 -6.81 1.81
N VAL A 125 0.95 -7.37 1.92
CA VAL A 125 1.14 -8.77 2.36
C VAL A 125 0.68 -9.03 3.81
N PHE A 126 0.56 -7.96 4.62
CA PHE A 126 0.08 -8.02 6.01
C PHE A 126 -1.39 -7.61 6.14
N ARG A 127 -2.08 -7.31 5.05
CA ARG A 127 -3.44 -6.77 5.09
C ARG A 127 -4.37 -7.57 5.99
N LYS A 128 -4.45 -8.88 5.81
CA LYS A 128 -5.30 -9.77 6.63
C LYS A 128 -4.98 -9.72 8.12
N GLN A 129 -3.68 -9.69 8.45
CA GLN A 129 -3.24 -9.58 9.84
C GLN A 129 -3.56 -8.21 10.44
N ILE A 130 -3.42 -7.14 9.66
CA ILE A 130 -3.76 -5.78 10.07
C ILE A 130 -5.27 -5.68 10.30
N GLU A 131 -6.10 -6.14 9.35
CA GLU A 131 -7.56 -6.18 9.48
C GLU A 131 -8.00 -6.93 10.75
N ALA A 132 -7.39 -8.09 11.02
CA ALA A 132 -7.67 -8.86 12.24
C ALA A 132 -7.26 -8.11 13.53
N LEU A 133 -6.24 -7.26 13.48
CA LEU A 133 -5.78 -6.49 14.62
C LEU A 133 -6.61 -5.22 14.87
N VAL A 134 -6.99 -4.51 13.81
CA VAL A 134 -7.74 -3.25 13.93
C VAL A 134 -9.23 -3.47 14.14
N GLY A 135 -9.75 -4.63 13.74
CA GLY A 135 -11.17 -5.02 13.90
C GLY A 135 -12.06 -4.56 12.74
N ALA A 136 -13.30 -5.04 12.75
CA ALA A 136 -14.25 -4.85 11.65
C ALA A 136 -14.74 -3.41 11.45
N ASP A 137 -14.61 -2.57 12.48
CA ASP A 137 -15.04 -1.16 12.44
C ASP A 137 -14.02 -0.25 11.73
N VAL A 138 -12.85 -0.78 11.35
CA VAL A 138 -11.77 -0.04 10.70
C VAL A 138 -11.60 -0.51 9.27
N GLN A 139 -11.67 0.42 8.33
CA GLN A 139 -11.43 0.17 6.91
C GLN A 139 -9.93 0.17 6.62
N VAL A 140 -9.44 -0.87 5.96
CA VAL A 140 -8.04 -0.95 5.52
C VAL A 140 -7.98 -0.75 4.01
N VAL A 141 -7.41 0.38 3.59
CA VAL A 141 -7.21 0.75 2.19
C VAL A 141 -5.81 0.36 1.77
N ASP A 142 -5.72 -0.36 0.67
CA ASP A 142 -4.48 -0.85 0.09
C ASP A 142 -4.17 -0.06 -1.19
N SER A 143 -3.05 0.68 -1.18
CA SER A 143 -2.65 1.51 -2.33
C SER A 143 -2.33 0.69 -3.58
N ALA A 144 -1.89 -0.56 -3.45
CA ALA A 144 -1.64 -1.43 -4.60
C ALA A 144 -2.97 -1.85 -5.26
N GLN A 145 -3.95 -2.27 -4.47
CA GLN A 145 -5.27 -2.65 -4.96
C GLN A 145 -5.98 -1.46 -5.61
N THR A 146 -5.98 -0.30 -4.97
CA THR A 146 -6.64 0.91 -5.52
C THR A 146 -5.99 1.37 -6.81
N THR A 147 -4.66 1.30 -6.91
CA THR A 147 -3.95 1.61 -8.16
C THR A 147 -4.32 0.63 -9.28
N ALA A 148 -4.38 -0.67 -8.99
CA ALA A 148 -4.77 -1.67 -9.99
C ALA A 148 -6.20 -1.42 -10.52
N ILE A 149 -7.14 -1.06 -9.64
CA ILE A 149 -8.51 -0.70 -10.04
C ILE A 149 -8.49 0.55 -10.93
N THR A 150 -7.81 1.62 -10.50
CA THR A 150 -7.72 2.86 -11.29
C THR A 150 -7.13 2.62 -12.67
N VAL A 151 -6.05 1.86 -12.77
CA VAL A 151 -5.41 1.51 -14.06
C VAL A 151 -6.38 0.71 -14.94
N SER A 152 -7.07 -0.29 -14.37
CA SER A 152 -8.04 -1.10 -15.09
C SER A 152 -9.18 -0.26 -15.64
N ASP A 153 -9.75 0.63 -14.82
CA ASP A 153 -10.86 1.50 -15.21
C ASP A 153 -10.44 2.49 -16.31
N ASP A 154 -9.25 3.06 -16.22
CA ASP A 154 -8.75 4.01 -17.20
C ASP A 154 -8.40 3.30 -18.51
N LEU A 155 -7.79 2.13 -18.48
CA LEU A 155 -7.55 1.33 -19.69
C LEU A 155 -8.87 0.93 -20.36
N SER A 156 -9.92 0.64 -19.58
CA SER A 156 -11.26 0.39 -20.10
C SER A 156 -11.83 1.61 -20.84
N LYS A 157 -11.78 2.79 -20.21
CA LYS A 157 -12.24 4.06 -20.81
C LYS A 157 -11.49 4.42 -22.08
N LEU A 158 -10.22 4.11 -22.14
CA LEU A 158 -9.36 4.35 -23.30
C LEU A 158 -9.50 3.30 -24.41
N GLY A 159 -10.28 2.24 -24.20
CA GLY A 159 -10.39 1.12 -25.13
C GLY A 159 -9.10 0.30 -25.28
N LEU A 160 -8.24 0.32 -24.25
CA LEU A 160 -6.95 -0.35 -24.23
C LEU A 160 -6.98 -1.68 -23.46
N LEU A 161 -8.12 -2.04 -22.87
CA LEU A 161 -8.28 -3.36 -22.29
C LEU A 161 -8.28 -4.39 -23.42
N ARG A 162 -7.61 -5.49 -23.15
CA ARG A 162 -7.55 -6.58 -24.10
C ARG A 162 -8.86 -7.33 -24.17
N ASP A 163 -9.37 -7.54 -25.36
CA ASP A 163 -10.51 -8.42 -25.63
C ASP A 163 -10.07 -9.86 -25.77
N GLY A 164 -10.77 -10.77 -25.10
CA GLY A 164 -10.55 -12.21 -25.24
C GLY A 164 -10.01 -12.91 -23.98
N PRO A 165 -9.96 -14.26 -24.00
CA PRO A 165 -9.50 -15.02 -22.85
C PRO A 165 -8.06 -14.63 -22.49
N ALA A 166 -7.77 -14.65 -21.19
CA ALA A 166 -6.39 -14.51 -20.71
C ALA A 166 -5.55 -15.65 -21.33
N ALA A 167 -4.98 -15.36 -22.49
CA ALA A 167 -4.06 -16.32 -23.10
C ALA A 167 -2.84 -16.47 -22.17
N ASN A 168 -2.14 -17.58 -22.27
CA ASN A 168 -0.89 -17.85 -21.54
C ASN A 168 0.13 -16.75 -21.88
N HIS A 169 0.05 -15.59 -21.19
CA HIS A 169 1.02 -14.53 -21.37
C HIS A 169 2.18 -14.81 -20.45
N GLU A 170 3.32 -14.88 -21.06
CA GLU A 170 4.58 -14.93 -20.36
C GLU A 170 4.83 -13.55 -19.75
N MET A 171 4.78 -13.47 -18.42
CA MET A 171 5.23 -12.27 -17.72
C MET A 171 6.74 -12.27 -17.68
N VAL A 172 7.35 -11.18 -18.12
CA VAL A 172 8.78 -10.94 -18.06
C VAL A 172 9.07 -9.97 -16.93
N PHE A 173 9.95 -10.35 -16.04
CA PHE A 173 10.40 -9.53 -14.94
C PHE A 173 11.84 -9.09 -15.19
N LEU A 174 12.10 -7.79 -15.07
CA LEU A 174 13.41 -7.20 -15.27
C LEU A 174 13.91 -6.67 -13.93
N ALA A 175 15.14 -6.97 -13.57
CA ALA A 175 15.79 -6.47 -12.38
C ALA A 175 17.17 -5.91 -12.74
N THR A 176 17.52 -4.78 -12.15
CA THR A 176 18.83 -4.13 -12.37
C THR A 176 19.90 -4.68 -11.43
N ASP A 177 19.52 -5.41 -10.39
CA ASP A 177 20.42 -6.08 -9.44
C ASP A 177 19.68 -7.19 -8.70
N GLY A 178 20.42 -8.07 -8.00
CA GLY A 178 19.90 -9.01 -7.04
C GLY A 178 18.80 -9.96 -7.55
N VAL A 179 18.88 -10.46 -8.79
CA VAL A 179 17.87 -11.31 -9.46
C VAL A 179 17.34 -12.44 -8.56
N ALA A 180 18.23 -13.11 -7.81
CA ALA A 180 17.83 -14.20 -6.91
C ALA A 180 16.93 -13.67 -5.77
N ARG A 181 17.27 -12.51 -5.17
CA ARG A 181 16.47 -11.85 -4.14
C ARG A 181 15.16 -11.37 -4.72
N PHE A 182 15.19 -10.71 -5.89
CA PHE A 182 13.98 -10.25 -6.59
C PHE A 182 13.00 -11.41 -6.84
N ARG A 183 13.50 -12.54 -7.35
CA ARG A 183 12.69 -13.74 -7.59
C ARG A 183 12.07 -14.30 -6.30
N LYS A 184 12.87 -14.38 -5.23
CA LYS A 184 12.42 -14.89 -3.93
C LYS A 184 11.35 -13.98 -3.32
N VAL A 185 11.66 -12.69 -3.17
CA VAL A 185 10.79 -11.71 -2.51
C VAL A 185 9.55 -11.46 -3.34
N GLY A 186 9.71 -11.26 -4.66
CA GLY A 186 8.58 -11.07 -5.57
C GLY A 186 7.59 -12.22 -5.53
N GLY A 187 8.06 -13.45 -5.34
CA GLY A 187 7.19 -14.62 -5.19
C GLY A 187 6.21 -14.50 -4.01
N TYR A 188 6.57 -13.83 -2.93
CA TYR A 188 5.67 -13.60 -1.79
C TYR A 188 4.52 -12.65 -2.15
N PHE A 189 4.79 -11.65 -2.99
CA PHE A 189 3.78 -10.66 -3.42
C PHE A 189 2.89 -11.19 -4.54
N PHE A 190 3.43 -11.99 -5.44
CA PHE A 190 2.70 -12.61 -6.54
C PHE A 190 1.93 -13.88 -6.14
N GLY A 191 2.14 -14.40 -4.94
CA GLY A 191 1.52 -15.63 -4.47
C GLY A 191 2.04 -16.90 -5.17
N GLY A 192 3.24 -16.85 -5.76
CA GLY A 192 3.86 -17.98 -6.44
C GLY A 192 5.25 -17.65 -7.01
N PRO A 193 5.98 -18.64 -7.52
CA PRO A 193 7.34 -18.44 -8.01
C PRO A 193 7.35 -17.54 -9.25
N LEU A 194 8.18 -16.49 -9.24
CA LEU A 194 8.43 -15.69 -10.43
C LEU A 194 9.31 -16.47 -11.42
N ARG A 195 8.76 -16.70 -12.61
CA ARG A 195 9.50 -17.24 -13.76
C ARG A 195 10.01 -16.06 -14.61
N ASN A 196 11.02 -16.29 -15.44
CA ASN A 196 11.52 -15.30 -16.43
C ASN A 196 11.94 -13.97 -15.80
N VAL A 197 12.77 -14.02 -14.76
CA VAL A 197 13.43 -12.85 -14.20
C VAL A 197 14.80 -12.70 -14.87
N SER A 198 15.02 -11.58 -15.54
CA SER A 198 16.27 -11.25 -16.24
C SER A 198 16.97 -10.06 -15.60
N LEU A 199 18.29 -10.10 -15.56
CA LEU A 199 19.10 -8.94 -15.22
C LEU A 199 19.14 -8.02 -16.44
N VAL A 200 18.95 -6.73 -16.20
CA VAL A 200 19.11 -5.69 -17.22
C VAL A 200 20.04 -4.60 -16.70
N ASP A 201 20.82 -4.05 -17.59
CA ASP A 201 21.65 -2.88 -17.33
C ASP A 201 20.94 -1.65 -17.93
N LEU A 202 20.89 -0.54 -17.16
CA LEU A 202 20.19 0.69 -17.54
C LEU A 202 21.19 1.82 -17.70
#